data_a5426ec1873eea3f2f3bab1f1f422e73
#
_entry.id   a5426ec1873eea3f2f3bab1f1f422e73
#
_cell.length_a   1.000
_cell.length_b   1.000
_cell.length_c   1.000
_cell.angle_alpha   90.00
_cell.angle_beta   90.00
_cell.angle_gamma   90.00
#
_symmetry.space_group_name_H-M   'P 1'
#
loop_
_entity.id
_entity.type
_entity.pdbx_description
1 polymer ?
#
loop_
_entity_poly.entity_id
_entity_poly.type
_entity_poly.pdbx_seq_one_letter_code
_entity_poly.pdbx_strand_id
1 'polypeptide(L)'
;MKIGLRILLGYFLIVGLAAWFLLNVFMEQVKPGVRSTLEDTLVDTSQLLASLVAPDVKAGTLAQSPVAERMQDYARHGVDVNINGVRKRTLDYRIYITDRRGVVLFDSSGRDVGRDYSRWNDVYLTLQGKYGARSTRSRPVDEMSTVMHVAAPIRDGNEVIGVLTVAKPNASVQAFVERSQRKILQRGTVLLLLSLLIGLAFAWWLHHALGKLMRYIGDVEAGHKAVLPALGRNEFGTLGRALEAMRTRLEGKEYVEQLMHTLAHELKSPIAA
;
A
#
# COMPACT_ATOMS: atom_id res chain seq x y z
N MET A 1 -7.38 -10.26 34.42
CA MET A 1 -7.88 -9.67 33.14
C MET A 1 -9.06 -10.52 32.65
N LYS A 2 -10.20 -9.90 32.38
CA LYS A 2 -11.41 -10.60 31.88
C LYS A 2 -11.13 -11.18 30.48
N ILE A 3 -11.61 -12.38 30.18
CA ILE A 3 -11.37 -13.13 28.92
C ILE A 3 -11.67 -12.26 27.69
N GLY A 4 -12.78 -11.50 27.73
CA GLY A 4 -13.13 -10.59 26.65
C GLY A 4 -12.07 -9.54 26.31
N LEU A 5 -11.34 -9.03 27.32
CA LEU A 5 -10.25 -8.07 27.08
C LEU A 5 -9.02 -8.72 26.41
N ARG A 6 -8.74 -10.00 26.73
CA ARG A 6 -7.63 -10.73 26.07
C ARG A 6 -7.94 -11.02 24.61
N ILE A 7 -9.17 -11.42 24.31
CA ILE A 7 -9.64 -11.64 22.91
C ILE A 7 -9.58 -10.34 22.11
N LEU A 8 -10.04 -9.25 22.70
CA LEU A 8 -10.02 -7.93 22.09
C LEU A 8 -8.58 -7.48 21.77
N LEU A 9 -7.67 -7.61 22.74
CA LEU A 9 -6.26 -7.27 22.56
C LEU A 9 -5.61 -8.14 21.47
N GLY A 10 -5.88 -9.46 21.45
CA GLY A 10 -5.40 -10.35 20.40
C GLY A 10 -5.90 -9.96 19.02
N TYR A 11 -7.18 -9.65 18.89
CA TYR A 11 -7.78 -9.18 17.63
C TYR A 11 -7.11 -7.89 17.13
N PHE A 12 -6.98 -6.88 17.99
CA PHE A 12 -6.35 -5.61 17.59
C PHE A 12 -4.88 -5.73 17.29
N LEU A 13 -4.16 -6.63 17.96
CA LEU A 13 -2.77 -6.91 17.67
C LEU A 13 -2.63 -7.51 16.26
N ILE A 14 -3.46 -8.49 15.92
CA ILE A 14 -3.43 -9.13 14.60
C ILE A 14 -3.82 -8.13 13.50
N VAL A 15 -4.93 -7.40 13.66
CA VAL A 15 -5.41 -6.41 12.69
C VAL A 15 -4.41 -5.26 12.54
N GLY A 16 -3.85 -4.77 13.64
CA GLY A 16 -2.85 -3.72 13.64
C GLY A 16 -1.55 -4.15 12.94
N LEU A 17 -1.08 -5.37 13.22
CA LEU A 17 0.11 -5.94 12.58
C LEU A 17 -0.10 -6.15 11.07
N ALA A 18 -1.25 -6.70 10.68
CA ALA A 18 -1.61 -6.91 9.28
C ALA A 18 -1.71 -5.58 8.52
N ALA A 19 -2.35 -4.58 9.11
CA ALA A 19 -2.47 -3.25 8.51
C ALA A 19 -1.11 -2.55 8.40
N TRP A 20 -0.27 -2.63 9.42
CA TRP A 20 1.09 -2.10 9.39
C TRP A 20 1.92 -2.76 8.29
N PHE A 21 1.88 -4.10 8.21
CA PHE A 21 2.61 -4.87 7.20
C PHE A 21 2.16 -4.48 5.77
N LEU A 22 0.85 -4.48 5.50
CA LEU A 22 0.31 -4.11 4.19
C LEU A 22 0.67 -2.67 3.79
N LEU A 23 0.54 -1.71 4.73
CA LEU A 23 0.91 -0.32 4.47
C LEU A 23 2.40 -0.18 4.19
N ASN A 24 3.25 -0.85 4.95
CA ASN A 24 4.71 -0.77 4.78
C ASN A 24 5.14 -1.36 3.44
N VAL A 25 4.69 -2.59 3.12
CA VAL A 25 4.99 -3.25 1.83
C VAL A 25 4.51 -2.40 0.66
N PHE A 26 3.29 -1.86 0.74
CA PHE A 26 2.74 -1.05 -0.34
C PHE A 26 3.50 0.28 -0.52
N MET A 27 3.88 0.94 0.58
CA MET A 27 4.66 2.18 0.54
C MET A 27 6.06 1.97 -0.05
N GLU A 28 6.70 0.84 0.26
CA GLU A 28 8.02 0.50 -0.28
C GLU A 28 7.98 0.16 -1.77
N GLN A 29 6.89 -0.42 -2.28
CA GLN A 29 6.78 -0.86 -3.67
C GLN A 29 6.33 0.24 -4.64
N VAL A 30 5.61 1.25 -4.19
CA VAL A 30 5.10 2.31 -5.08
C VAL A 30 6.23 3.13 -5.72
N LYS A 31 7.24 3.52 -4.95
CA LYS A 31 8.36 4.34 -5.47
C LYS A 31 9.21 3.62 -6.54
N PRO A 32 9.68 2.39 -6.31
CA PRO A 32 10.44 1.65 -7.32
C PRO A 32 9.61 1.36 -8.58
N GLY A 33 8.35 0.97 -8.43
CA GLY A 33 7.47 0.67 -9.56
C GLY A 33 7.25 1.87 -10.49
N VAL A 34 7.01 3.04 -9.93
CA VAL A 34 6.88 4.28 -10.72
C VAL A 34 8.19 4.65 -11.40
N ARG A 35 9.34 4.45 -10.72
CA ARG A 35 10.65 4.75 -11.28
C ARG A 35 10.98 3.83 -12.46
N SER A 36 10.75 2.52 -12.34
CA SER A 36 11.00 1.58 -13.43
C SER A 36 10.12 1.84 -14.65
N THR A 37 8.83 2.16 -14.46
CA THR A 37 7.94 2.55 -15.56
C THR A 37 8.39 3.85 -16.25
N LEU A 38 8.89 4.82 -15.47
CA LEU A 38 9.46 6.04 -16.04
C LEU A 38 10.71 5.73 -16.86
N GLU A 39 11.60 4.91 -16.35
CA GLU A 39 12.84 4.50 -17.02
C GLU A 39 12.53 3.75 -18.32
N ASP A 40 11.61 2.81 -18.32
CA ASP A 40 11.13 2.08 -19.49
C ASP A 40 10.61 3.05 -20.59
N THR A 41 9.73 3.97 -20.22
CA THR A 41 9.25 5.02 -21.15
C THR A 41 10.39 5.87 -21.72
N LEU A 42 11.40 6.18 -20.92
CA LEU A 42 12.55 6.96 -21.39
C LEU A 42 13.44 6.16 -22.33
N VAL A 43 13.59 4.84 -22.11
CA VAL A 43 14.29 3.94 -23.03
C VAL A 43 13.62 3.96 -24.40
N ASP A 44 12.32 3.71 -24.47
CA ASP A 44 11.58 3.70 -25.73
C ASP A 44 11.65 5.07 -26.44
N THR A 45 11.46 6.15 -25.68
CA THR A 45 11.54 7.51 -26.22
C THR A 45 12.93 7.82 -26.75
N SER A 46 13.98 7.46 -26.00
CA SER A 46 15.36 7.73 -26.44
C SER A 46 15.75 6.94 -27.68
N GLN A 47 15.34 5.67 -27.78
CA GLN A 47 15.60 4.82 -28.95
C GLN A 47 14.87 5.35 -30.20
N LEU A 48 13.59 5.73 -30.06
CA LEU A 48 12.83 6.32 -31.15
C LEU A 48 13.47 7.60 -31.65
N LEU A 49 13.80 8.51 -30.74
CA LEU A 49 14.40 9.79 -31.12
C LEU A 49 15.82 9.61 -31.71
N ALA A 50 16.62 8.67 -31.17
CA ALA A 50 17.95 8.35 -31.72
C ALA A 50 17.86 7.86 -33.17
N SER A 51 16.87 7.04 -33.48
CA SER A 51 16.63 6.56 -34.85
C SER A 51 16.24 7.69 -35.81
N LEU A 52 15.45 8.66 -35.33
CA LEU A 52 14.99 9.80 -36.14
C LEU A 52 16.12 10.78 -36.46
N VAL A 53 17.09 10.99 -35.55
CA VAL A 53 18.19 11.93 -35.75
C VAL A 53 19.44 11.30 -36.37
N ALA A 54 19.48 9.97 -36.48
CA ALA A 54 20.66 9.26 -37.01
C ALA A 54 21.13 9.76 -38.40
N PRO A 55 20.23 10.03 -39.38
CA PRO A 55 20.63 10.55 -40.69
C PRO A 55 21.33 11.92 -40.58
N ASP A 56 20.79 12.82 -39.73
CA ASP A 56 21.30 14.18 -39.57
C ASP A 56 22.65 14.22 -38.84
N VAL A 57 22.80 13.35 -37.82
CA VAL A 57 24.07 13.18 -37.10
C VAL A 57 25.15 12.63 -38.03
N LYS A 58 24.81 11.62 -38.85
CA LYS A 58 25.70 11.05 -39.85
C LYS A 58 26.17 12.09 -40.91
N ALA A 59 25.24 12.91 -41.36
CA ALA A 59 25.49 13.94 -42.36
C ALA A 59 26.22 15.18 -41.77
N GLY A 60 26.32 15.31 -40.43
CA GLY A 60 26.84 16.50 -39.76
C GLY A 60 25.93 17.73 -39.88
N THR A 61 24.67 17.54 -40.25
CA THR A 61 23.69 18.61 -40.51
C THR A 61 22.71 18.84 -39.37
N LEU A 62 22.97 18.24 -38.18
CA LEU A 62 22.06 18.28 -37.03
C LEU A 62 21.64 19.71 -36.63
N ALA A 63 22.53 20.68 -36.73
CA ALA A 63 22.23 22.09 -36.38
C ALA A 63 21.19 22.74 -37.29
N GLN A 64 21.03 22.27 -38.54
CA GLN A 64 20.05 22.70 -39.49
C GLN A 64 18.87 21.73 -39.68
N SER A 65 18.85 20.67 -38.87
CA SER A 65 17.85 19.62 -38.97
C SER A 65 16.45 20.12 -38.54
N PRO A 66 15.41 19.90 -39.34
CA PRO A 66 14.02 20.15 -38.93
C PRO A 66 13.62 19.40 -37.67
N VAL A 67 14.24 18.25 -37.42
CA VAL A 67 13.97 17.43 -36.22
C VAL A 67 14.56 18.11 -34.98
N ALA A 68 15.78 18.62 -35.07
CA ALA A 68 16.42 19.38 -33.98
C ALA A 68 15.66 20.67 -33.65
N GLU A 69 15.20 21.42 -34.67
CA GLU A 69 14.36 22.59 -34.49
C GLU A 69 13.06 22.26 -33.74
N ARG A 70 12.35 21.19 -34.16
CA ARG A 70 11.12 20.75 -33.48
C ARG A 70 11.36 20.27 -32.05
N MET A 71 12.51 19.62 -31.76
CA MET A 71 12.88 19.25 -30.38
C MET A 71 13.17 20.49 -29.52
N GLN A 72 13.71 21.56 -30.09
CA GLN A 72 13.93 22.81 -29.38
C GLN A 72 12.60 23.53 -29.13
N ASP A 73 11.71 23.58 -30.12
CA ASP A 73 10.37 24.12 -29.96
C ASP A 73 9.53 23.36 -28.96
N TYR A 74 9.62 22.04 -28.95
CA TYR A 74 8.99 21.19 -27.94
C TYR A 74 9.31 21.67 -26.51
N ALA A 75 10.59 21.99 -26.24
CA ALA A 75 11.01 22.43 -24.90
C ALA A 75 10.42 23.80 -24.49
N ARG A 76 9.95 24.59 -25.45
CA ARG A 76 9.34 25.91 -25.24
C ARG A 76 7.80 25.86 -25.16
N HIS A 77 7.19 24.80 -25.68
CA HIS A 77 5.74 24.67 -25.69
C HIS A 77 5.18 24.29 -24.33
N GLY A 78 4.15 24.99 -23.90
CA GLY A 78 3.31 24.58 -22.77
C GLY A 78 2.21 23.61 -23.21
N VAL A 79 1.78 22.78 -22.30
CA VAL A 79 0.60 21.91 -22.44
C VAL A 79 -0.38 22.23 -21.31
N ASP A 80 -1.66 21.99 -21.52
CA ASP A 80 -2.66 22.09 -20.46
C ASP A 80 -3.52 20.82 -20.48
N VAL A 81 -3.06 19.81 -19.75
CA VAL A 81 -3.71 18.49 -19.70
C VAL A 81 -3.96 18.09 -18.26
N ASN A 82 -5.15 17.57 -17.99
CA ASN A 82 -5.49 17.00 -16.69
C ASN A 82 -5.33 15.48 -16.71
N ILE A 83 -4.33 14.96 -16.01
CA ILE A 83 -4.07 13.53 -15.89
C ILE A 83 -4.47 13.10 -14.47
N ASN A 84 -5.58 12.39 -14.33
CA ASN A 84 -6.07 11.89 -13.04
C ASN A 84 -6.16 12.97 -11.94
N GLY A 85 -6.57 14.19 -12.30
CA GLY A 85 -6.69 15.32 -11.38
C GLY A 85 -5.37 16.05 -11.10
N VAL A 86 -4.29 15.72 -11.80
CA VAL A 86 -3.03 16.48 -11.81
C VAL A 86 -2.94 17.27 -13.12
N ARG A 87 -2.91 18.60 -13.02
CA ARG A 87 -2.80 19.48 -14.18
C ARG A 87 -1.34 19.57 -14.60
N LYS A 88 -1.04 19.06 -15.79
CA LYS A 88 0.27 19.17 -16.41
C LYS A 88 0.28 20.40 -17.31
N ARG A 89 1.23 21.32 -17.07
CA ARG A 89 1.37 22.57 -17.82
C ARG A 89 2.67 22.69 -18.60
N THR A 90 3.66 21.86 -18.26
CA THR A 90 4.99 21.88 -18.86
C THR A 90 5.32 20.56 -19.52
N LEU A 91 6.11 20.62 -20.57
CA LEU A 91 6.77 19.46 -21.16
C LEU A 91 8.12 19.33 -20.45
N ASP A 92 8.36 18.17 -19.82
CA ASP A 92 9.44 18.04 -18.83
C ASP A 92 10.69 17.34 -19.39
N TYR A 93 10.70 16.98 -20.69
CA TYR A 93 11.86 16.34 -21.30
C TYR A 93 12.93 17.36 -21.65
N ARG A 94 14.15 17.07 -21.22
CA ARG A 94 15.35 17.68 -21.79
C ARG A 94 16.04 16.64 -22.67
N ILE A 95 16.37 17.01 -23.91
CA ILE A 95 16.98 16.14 -24.89
C ILE A 95 18.33 16.73 -25.23
N TYR A 96 19.39 15.91 -25.19
CA TYR A 96 20.70 16.30 -25.71
C TYR A 96 21.33 15.20 -26.55
N ILE A 97 22.12 15.59 -27.52
CA ILE A 97 22.78 14.71 -28.49
C ILE A 97 24.26 15.00 -28.44
N THR A 98 25.09 13.94 -28.36
CA THR A 98 26.54 14.05 -28.38
C THR A 98 27.10 13.37 -29.61
N ASP A 99 28.31 13.76 -29.98
CA ASP A 99 29.14 13.05 -30.96
C ASP A 99 29.78 11.80 -30.35
N ARG A 100 30.61 11.09 -31.15
CA ARG A 100 31.37 9.88 -30.71
C ARG A 100 32.40 10.17 -29.60
N ARG A 101 32.79 11.43 -29.39
CA ARG A 101 33.73 11.84 -28.34
C ARG A 101 33.00 12.26 -27.07
N GLY A 102 31.67 12.32 -27.10
CA GLY A 102 30.82 12.76 -25.98
C GLY A 102 30.67 14.28 -25.92
N VAL A 103 31.01 15.03 -26.96
CA VAL A 103 30.80 16.47 -27.03
C VAL A 103 29.32 16.73 -27.44
N VAL A 104 28.64 17.60 -26.72
CA VAL A 104 27.23 17.93 -26.95
C VAL A 104 27.09 18.73 -28.25
N LEU A 105 26.43 18.13 -29.23
CA LEU A 105 26.08 18.77 -30.52
C LEU A 105 24.77 19.54 -30.46
N PHE A 106 23.80 19.04 -29.66
CA PHE A 106 22.49 19.62 -29.48
C PHE A 106 22.02 19.50 -28.02
N ASP A 107 21.37 20.51 -27.52
CA ASP A 107 20.67 20.54 -26.24
C ASP A 107 19.37 21.31 -26.38
N SER A 108 18.23 20.69 -26.12
CA SER A 108 16.90 21.32 -26.21
C SER A 108 16.75 22.54 -25.30
N SER A 109 17.56 22.63 -24.22
CA SER A 109 17.63 23.83 -23.36
C SER A 109 18.61 24.89 -23.86
N GLY A 110 19.46 24.57 -24.84
CA GLY A 110 20.47 25.45 -25.40
C GLY A 110 21.67 25.77 -24.50
N ARG A 111 21.73 25.19 -23.29
CA ARG A 111 22.70 25.61 -22.26
C ARG A 111 24.05 24.93 -22.36
N ASP A 112 24.09 23.70 -22.83
CA ASP A 112 25.24 22.83 -22.69
C ASP A 112 25.87 22.41 -24.05
N VAL A 113 25.47 23.05 -25.16
CA VAL A 113 26.07 22.79 -26.47
C VAL A 113 27.60 23.09 -26.44
N GLY A 114 28.37 22.16 -26.95
CA GLY A 114 29.86 22.22 -26.96
C GLY A 114 30.50 21.69 -25.67
N ARG A 115 29.76 21.33 -24.64
CA ARG A 115 30.32 20.74 -23.41
C ARG A 115 30.68 19.27 -23.61
N ASP A 116 31.70 18.83 -22.89
CA ASP A 116 32.16 17.44 -22.85
C ASP A 116 31.37 16.63 -21.78
N TYR A 117 30.58 15.65 -22.24
CA TYR A 117 29.81 14.73 -21.44
C TYR A 117 30.36 13.30 -21.48
N SER A 118 31.55 13.09 -22.06
CA SER A 118 32.18 11.77 -22.23
C SER A 118 32.32 10.97 -20.93
N ARG A 119 32.42 11.65 -19.77
CA ARG A 119 32.52 11.03 -18.44
C ARG A 119 31.20 10.77 -17.74
N TRP A 120 30.09 11.17 -18.32
CA TRP A 120 28.80 10.95 -17.73
C TRP A 120 28.31 9.52 -18.05
N ASN A 121 27.88 8.78 -17.05
CA ASN A 121 27.55 7.35 -17.19
C ASN A 121 26.56 7.04 -18.31
N ASP A 122 25.55 7.90 -18.52
CA ASP A 122 24.61 7.75 -19.61
C ASP A 122 25.29 7.83 -20.98
N VAL A 123 26.19 8.78 -21.21
CA VAL A 123 26.95 8.92 -22.47
C VAL A 123 28.05 7.87 -22.56
N TYR A 124 28.87 7.74 -21.50
CA TYR A 124 30.03 6.85 -21.49
C TYR A 124 29.65 5.38 -21.76
N LEU A 125 28.66 4.84 -21.07
CA LEU A 125 28.22 3.46 -21.24
C LEU A 125 27.58 3.23 -22.61
N THR A 126 26.79 4.18 -23.09
CA THR A 126 26.12 4.07 -24.39
C THR A 126 27.11 4.12 -25.56
N LEU A 127 28.18 4.92 -25.47
CA LEU A 127 29.25 4.91 -26.46
C LEU A 127 29.97 3.55 -26.54
N GLN A 128 30.00 2.79 -25.44
CA GLN A 128 30.52 1.41 -25.42
C GLN A 128 29.51 0.36 -25.86
N GLY A 129 28.33 0.76 -26.32
CA GLY A 129 27.24 -0.14 -26.69
C GLY A 129 26.52 -0.79 -25.52
N LYS A 130 26.72 -0.30 -24.29
CA LYS A 130 26.04 -0.74 -23.07
C LYS A 130 24.86 0.16 -22.75
N TYR A 131 23.96 -0.32 -21.90
CA TYR A 131 22.86 0.50 -21.39
C TYR A 131 23.40 1.65 -20.54
N GLY A 132 23.09 2.87 -20.93
CA GLY A 132 23.51 4.09 -20.27
C GLY A 132 22.35 4.80 -19.60
N ALA A 133 22.35 4.80 -18.26
CA ALA A 133 21.42 5.58 -17.47
C ALA A 133 22.14 6.28 -16.31
N ARG A 134 21.61 7.42 -15.89
CA ARG A 134 22.18 8.24 -14.82
C ARG A 134 21.06 8.98 -14.08
N SER A 135 21.16 9.05 -12.77
CA SER A 135 20.34 9.93 -11.93
C SER A 135 21.19 11.00 -11.30
N THR A 136 20.85 12.27 -11.52
CA THR A 136 21.58 13.41 -10.92
C THR A 136 20.63 14.25 -10.09
N ARG A 137 21.13 14.83 -8.99
CA ARG A 137 20.40 15.83 -8.20
C ARG A 137 20.69 17.21 -8.77
N SER A 138 19.64 17.96 -9.13
CA SER A 138 19.79 19.35 -9.58
C SER A 138 20.13 20.28 -8.41
N ARG A 139 19.74 19.90 -7.16
CA ARG A 139 20.09 20.56 -5.92
C ARG A 139 20.64 19.54 -4.93
N PRO A 140 21.85 19.73 -4.38
CA PRO A 140 22.52 18.73 -3.53
C PRO A 140 21.70 18.34 -2.28
N VAL A 141 20.94 19.29 -1.71
CA VAL A 141 20.18 19.13 -0.46
C VAL A 141 18.76 18.57 -0.69
N ASP A 142 18.24 18.67 -1.92
CA ASP A 142 16.86 18.31 -2.25
C ASP A 142 16.86 16.98 -3.02
N GLU A 143 16.48 15.89 -2.32
CA GLU A 143 16.34 14.57 -2.95
C GLU A 143 15.26 14.54 -4.06
N MET A 144 14.31 15.46 -4.00
CA MET A 144 13.23 15.61 -4.96
C MET A 144 13.69 16.24 -6.27
N SER A 145 14.86 16.88 -6.28
CA SER A 145 15.45 17.51 -7.47
C SER A 145 16.18 16.54 -8.39
N THR A 146 15.98 15.22 -8.22
CA THR A 146 16.61 14.22 -9.08
C THR A 146 16.04 14.25 -10.49
N VAL A 147 16.96 14.20 -11.46
CA VAL A 147 16.67 14.08 -12.89
C VAL A 147 17.18 12.72 -13.37
N MET A 148 16.31 11.94 -14.00
CA MET A 148 16.69 10.68 -14.64
C MET A 148 17.10 10.96 -16.08
N HIS A 149 18.25 10.45 -16.47
CA HIS A 149 18.80 10.53 -17.81
C HIS A 149 18.89 9.12 -18.36
N VAL A 150 18.33 8.87 -19.53
CA VAL A 150 18.42 7.59 -20.24
C VAL A 150 18.91 7.85 -21.66
N ALA A 151 19.93 7.13 -22.05
CA ALA A 151 20.62 7.31 -23.30
C ALA A 151 20.38 6.16 -24.27
N ALA A 152 20.28 6.50 -25.54
CA ALA A 152 20.25 5.55 -26.67
C ALA A 152 21.41 5.81 -27.63
N PRO A 153 22.03 4.77 -28.19
CA PRO A 153 23.07 4.91 -29.20
C PRO A 153 22.46 5.37 -30.53
N ILE A 154 23.05 6.41 -31.11
CA ILE A 154 22.80 6.79 -32.50
C ILE A 154 23.73 5.93 -33.37
N ARG A 155 23.15 5.13 -34.27
CA ARG A 155 23.91 4.15 -35.04
C ARG A 155 23.92 4.45 -36.52
N ASP A 156 25.06 4.14 -37.13
CA ASP A 156 25.20 3.97 -38.58
C ASP A 156 25.60 2.51 -38.85
N GLY A 157 24.65 1.69 -39.29
CA GLY A 157 24.84 0.26 -39.33
C GLY A 157 25.14 -0.30 -37.93
N ASN A 158 26.32 -0.90 -37.75
CA ASN A 158 26.75 -1.48 -36.48
C ASN A 158 27.54 -0.53 -35.60
N GLU A 159 27.92 0.64 -36.12
CA GLU A 159 28.77 1.59 -35.43
C GLU A 159 27.97 2.64 -34.67
N VAL A 160 28.39 2.95 -33.43
CA VAL A 160 27.82 4.05 -32.64
C VAL A 160 28.48 5.35 -33.05
N ILE A 161 27.73 6.25 -33.68
CA ILE A 161 28.21 7.55 -34.19
C ILE A 161 27.93 8.72 -33.26
N GLY A 162 27.10 8.48 -32.21
CA GLY A 162 26.73 9.47 -31.22
C GLY A 162 25.80 8.89 -30.18
N VAL A 163 25.38 9.71 -29.24
CA VAL A 163 24.42 9.34 -28.18
C VAL A 163 23.31 10.37 -28.10
N LEU A 164 22.06 9.91 -28.03
CA LEU A 164 20.93 10.75 -27.68
C LEU A 164 20.46 10.41 -26.27
N THR A 165 20.37 11.40 -25.40
CA THR A 165 19.85 11.23 -24.02
C THR A 165 18.56 12.01 -23.85
N VAL A 166 17.56 11.34 -23.27
CA VAL A 166 16.34 11.96 -22.77
C VAL A 166 16.42 12.04 -21.25
N ALA A 167 16.24 13.25 -20.73
CA ALA A 167 16.27 13.50 -19.30
C ALA A 167 14.89 13.99 -18.83
N LYS A 168 14.44 13.48 -17.68
CA LYS A 168 13.17 13.86 -17.06
C LYS A 168 13.32 14.08 -15.56
N PRO A 169 12.84 15.21 -15.02
CA PRO A 169 12.82 15.42 -13.57
C PRO A 169 11.87 14.45 -12.88
N ASN A 170 12.32 13.81 -11.81
CA ASN A 170 11.48 12.94 -10.98
C ASN A 170 10.34 13.72 -10.29
N ALA A 171 10.51 15.02 -10.09
CA ALA A 171 9.48 15.89 -9.53
C ALA A 171 8.17 15.85 -10.34
N SER A 172 8.23 15.61 -11.64
CA SER A 172 7.04 15.47 -12.50
C SER A 172 6.16 14.28 -12.14
N VAL A 173 6.74 13.26 -11.51
CA VAL A 173 6.04 12.02 -11.10
C VAL A 173 5.72 12.05 -9.60
N GLN A 174 6.47 12.84 -8.83
CA GLN A 174 6.38 12.91 -7.38
C GLN A 174 4.98 13.35 -6.88
N ALA A 175 4.39 14.35 -7.52
CA ALA A 175 3.05 14.81 -7.18
C ALA A 175 1.99 13.71 -7.31
N PHE A 176 2.17 12.78 -8.25
CA PHE A 176 1.31 11.61 -8.40
C PHE A 176 1.55 10.59 -7.27
N VAL A 177 2.81 10.32 -6.95
CA VAL A 177 3.19 9.39 -5.86
C VAL A 177 2.64 9.88 -4.52
N GLU A 178 2.87 11.15 -4.17
CA GLU A 178 2.39 11.74 -2.91
C GLU A 178 0.86 11.71 -2.79
N ARG A 179 0.15 12.03 -3.88
CA ARG A 179 -1.31 11.97 -3.89
C ARG A 179 -1.82 10.55 -3.72
N SER A 180 -1.17 9.58 -4.38
CA SER A 180 -1.51 8.16 -4.22
C SER A 180 -1.25 7.67 -2.80
N GLN A 181 -0.10 7.99 -2.22
CA GLN A 181 0.25 7.68 -0.84
C GLN A 181 -0.76 8.28 0.15
N ARG A 182 -1.14 9.55 -0.02
CA ARG A 182 -2.12 10.22 0.84
C ARG A 182 -3.50 9.55 0.77
N LYS A 183 -3.96 9.19 -0.44
CA LYS A 183 -5.24 8.45 -0.62
C LYS A 183 -5.21 7.08 0.05
N ILE A 184 -4.09 6.36 -0.05
CA ILE A 184 -3.90 5.05 0.58
C ILE A 184 -3.92 5.18 2.10
N LEU A 185 -3.18 6.13 2.65
CA LEU A 185 -3.18 6.42 4.08
C LEU A 185 -4.58 6.79 4.58
N GLN A 186 -5.29 7.69 3.91
CA GLN A 186 -6.66 8.07 4.29
C GLN A 186 -7.61 6.87 4.29
N ARG A 187 -7.62 6.07 3.20
CA ARG A 187 -8.48 4.88 3.12
C ARG A 187 -8.08 3.81 4.13
N GLY A 188 -6.79 3.61 4.34
CA GLY A 188 -6.26 2.69 5.34
C GLY A 188 -6.66 3.10 6.76
N THR A 189 -6.57 4.39 7.08
CA THR A 189 -7.01 4.92 8.39
C THR A 189 -8.52 4.74 8.59
N VAL A 190 -9.34 5.00 7.57
CA VAL A 190 -10.79 4.78 7.65
C VAL A 190 -11.11 3.30 7.88
N LEU A 191 -10.43 2.39 7.16
CA LEU A 191 -10.59 0.94 7.35
C LEU A 191 -10.19 0.50 8.76
N LEU A 192 -9.08 1.03 9.30
CA LEU A 192 -8.63 0.74 10.67
C LEU A 192 -9.65 1.22 11.71
N LEU A 193 -10.16 2.44 11.55
CA LEU A 193 -11.19 2.98 12.46
C LEU A 193 -12.49 2.16 12.39
N LEU A 194 -12.92 1.76 11.20
CA LEU A 194 -14.09 0.91 11.03
C LEU A 194 -13.88 -0.47 11.68
N SER A 195 -12.74 -1.09 11.48
CA SER A 195 -12.35 -2.36 12.12
C SER A 195 -12.34 -2.23 13.64
N LEU A 196 -11.80 -1.10 14.17
CA LEU A 196 -11.81 -0.80 15.60
C LEU A 196 -13.24 -0.71 16.15
N LEU A 197 -14.12 0.01 15.47
CA LEU A 197 -15.53 0.14 15.87
C LEU A 197 -16.25 -1.22 15.88
N ILE A 198 -16.08 -2.02 14.84
CA ILE A 198 -16.67 -3.36 14.75
C ILE A 198 -16.12 -4.25 15.87
N GLY A 199 -14.81 -4.25 16.12
CA GLY A 199 -14.19 -5.02 17.19
C GLY A 199 -14.68 -4.61 18.57
N LEU A 200 -14.81 -3.31 18.83
CA LEU A 200 -15.37 -2.80 20.10
C LEU A 200 -16.84 -3.17 20.28
N ALA A 201 -17.65 -3.04 19.22
CA ALA A 201 -19.05 -3.42 19.27
C ALA A 201 -19.22 -4.93 19.54
N PHE A 202 -18.41 -5.78 18.89
CA PHE A 202 -18.39 -7.21 19.12
C PHE A 202 -17.94 -7.57 20.54
N ALA A 203 -16.88 -6.95 21.04
CA ALA A 203 -16.39 -7.16 22.39
C ALA A 203 -17.41 -6.73 23.45
N TRP A 204 -18.09 -5.61 23.23
CA TRP A 204 -19.15 -5.13 24.10
C TRP A 204 -20.34 -6.12 24.11
N TRP A 205 -20.78 -6.59 22.93
CA TRP A 205 -21.82 -7.59 22.79
C TRP A 205 -21.47 -8.90 23.52
N LEU A 206 -20.25 -9.41 23.29
CA LEU A 206 -19.74 -10.63 23.93
C LEU A 206 -19.69 -10.48 25.46
N HIS A 207 -19.18 -9.35 25.96
CA HIS A 207 -19.09 -9.07 27.38
C HIS A 207 -20.48 -9.00 28.02
N HIS A 208 -21.45 -8.40 27.32
CA HIS A 208 -22.81 -8.28 27.80
C HIS A 208 -23.54 -9.63 27.85
N ALA A 209 -23.37 -10.47 26.81
CA ALA A 209 -23.95 -11.81 26.77
C ALA A 209 -23.36 -12.71 27.88
N LEU A 210 -22.04 -12.70 28.02
CA LEU A 210 -21.36 -13.48 29.07
C LEU A 210 -21.71 -12.99 30.47
N GLY A 211 -21.84 -11.67 30.66
CA GLY A 211 -22.25 -11.08 31.92
C GLY A 211 -23.67 -11.46 32.36
N LYS A 212 -24.61 -11.61 31.41
CA LYS A 212 -25.96 -12.11 31.69
C LYS A 212 -25.90 -13.57 32.16
N LEU A 213 -25.12 -14.41 31.47
CA LEU A 213 -25.01 -15.82 31.81
C LEU A 213 -24.36 -16.03 33.18
N MET A 214 -23.29 -15.28 33.46
CA MET A 214 -22.59 -15.37 34.75
C MET A 214 -23.45 -14.91 35.93
N ARG A 215 -24.28 -13.87 35.74
CA ARG A 215 -25.25 -13.45 36.76
C ARG A 215 -26.28 -14.52 37.02
N TYR A 216 -26.85 -15.14 35.97
CA TYR A 216 -27.79 -16.24 36.08
C TYR A 216 -27.18 -17.41 36.89
N ILE A 217 -25.94 -17.82 36.61
CA ILE A 217 -25.24 -18.88 37.37
C ILE A 217 -25.07 -18.48 38.84
N GLY A 218 -24.65 -17.26 39.13
CA GLY A 218 -24.50 -16.78 40.51
C GLY A 218 -25.81 -16.73 41.29
N ASP A 219 -26.94 -16.36 40.65
CA ASP A 219 -28.25 -16.37 41.26
C ASP A 219 -28.73 -17.79 41.58
N VAL A 220 -28.44 -18.75 40.67
CA VAL A 220 -28.73 -20.19 40.89
C VAL A 220 -27.88 -20.74 42.04
N GLU A 221 -26.58 -20.47 42.11
CA GLU A 221 -25.69 -20.89 43.20
C GLU A 221 -26.15 -20.33 44.58
N ALA A 222 -26.66 -19.11 44.59
CA ALA A 222 -27.17 -18.47 45.79
C ALA A 222 -28.56 -18.99 46.25
N GLY A 223 -29.13 -19.98 45.53
CA GLY A 223 -30.47 -20.53 45.82
C GLY A 223 -31.63 -19.60 45.49
N HIS A 224 -31.40 -18.54 44.73
CA HIS A 224 -32.46 -17.63 44.33
C HIS A 224 -33.26 -18.21 43.14
N LYS A 225 -34.54 -17.88 43.06
CA LYS A 225 -35.36 -18.19 41.87
C LYS A 225 -34.89 -17.38 40.70
N ALA A 226 -33.95 -17.94 39.92
CA ALA A 226 -33.39 -17.29 38.73
C ALA A 226 -34.17 -17.71 37.48
N VAL A 227 -34.47 -16.75 36.61
CA VAL A 227 -35.08 -16.98 35.30
C VAL A 227 -33.98 -16.86 34.25
N LEU A 228 -33.92 -17.83 33.32
CA LEU A 228 -32.94 -17.82 32.24
C LEU A 228 -33.09 -16.53 31.40
N PRO A 229 -32.04 -15.70 31.29
CA PRO A 229 -32.10 -14.49 30.50
C PRO A 229 -32.25 -14.80 29.02
N ALA A 230 -32.90 -13.90 28.26
CA ALA A 230 -33.00 -14.02 26.81
C ALA A 230 -31.62 -13.83 26.15
N LEU A 231 -30.93 -14.94 25.85
CA LEU A 231 -29.58 -14.96 25.22
C LEU A 231 -29.63 -15.11 23.71
N GLY A 232 -30.82 -15.12 23.09
CA GLY A 232 -30.99 -15.30 21.66
C GLY A 232 -30.84 -16.74 21.18
N ARG A 233 -30.84 -16.94 19.85
CA ARG A 233 -30.72 -18.26 19.18
C ARG A 233 -29.28 -18.57 18.75
N ASN A 234 -28.32 -18.15 19.52
CA ASN A 234 -26.90 -18.40 19.29
C ASN A 234 -26.33 -19.45 20.29
N GLU A 235 -25.01 -19.67 20.26
CA GLU A 235 -24.28 -20.61 21.13
C GLU A 235 -24.52 -20.29 22.62
N PHE A 236 -24.60 -19.02 23.00
CA PHE A 236 -24.89 -18.60 24.38
C PHE A 236 -26.30 -18.98 24.80
N GLY A 237 -27.28 -18.86 23.89
CA GLY A 237 -28.65 -19.34 24.14
C GLY A 237 -28.72 -20.85 24.28
N THR A 238 -27.94 -21.59 23.52
CA THR A 238 -27.85 -23.05 23.63
C THR A 238 -27.21 -23.48 24.94
N LEU A 239 -26.12 -22.81 25.33
CA LEU A 239 -25.44 -23.05 26.62
C LEU A 239 -26.36 -22.72 27.79
N GLY A 240 -27.08 -21.58 27.73
CA GLY A 240 -28.05 -21.22 28.76
C GLY A 240 -29.15 -22.26 28.93
N ARG A 241 -29.75 -22.76 27.86
CA ARG A 241 -30.76 -23.84 27.90
C ARG A 241 -30.20 -25.15 28.47
N ALA A 242 -28.95 -25.49 28.14
CA ALA A 242 -28.29 -26.68 28.70
C ALA A 242 -28.11 -26.56 30.23
N LEU A 243 -27.67 -25.39 30.70
CA LEU A 243 -27.54 -25.09 32.13
C LEU A 243 -28.87 -25.15 32.86
N GLU A 244 -29.93 -24.60 32.27
CA GLU A 244 -31.31 -24.66 32.83
C GLU A 244 -31.80 -26.10 32.93
N ALA A 245 -31.59 -26.92 31.89
CA ALA A 245 -31.94 -28.34 31.91
C ALA A 245 -31.17 -29.12 33.00
N MET A 246 -29.90 -28.80 33.22
CA MET A 246 -29.11 -29.40 34.32
C MET A 246 -29.66 -28.99 35.69
N ARG A 247 -29.99 -27.71 35.89
CA ARG A 247 -30.59 -27.20 37.10
C ARG A 247 -31.89 -27.94 37.43
N THR A 248 -32.82 -28.02 36.48
CA THR A 248 -34.10 -28.68 36.66
C THR A 248 -33.94 -30.16 37.04
N ARG A 249 -32.95 -30.85 36.47
CA ARG A 249 -32.64 -32.26 36.85
C ARG A 249 -32.11 -32.38 38.26
N LEU A 250 -31.25 -31.48 38.71
CA LEU A 250 -30.69 -31.47 40.07
C LEU A 250 -31.76 -31.19 41.11
N GLU A 251 -32.56 -30.14 40.90
CA GLU A 251 -33.68 -29.79 41.76
C GLU A 251 -34.73 -30.96 41.88
N GLY A 252 -34.99 -31.64 40.76
CA GLY A 252 -35.87 -32.80 40.76
C GLY A 252 -35.26 -33.97 41.55
N LYS A 253 -33.97 -34.19 41.54
CA LYS A 253 -33.29 -35.25 42.31
C LYS A 253 -33.31 -34.94 43.80
N GLU A 254 -32.99 -33.71 44.19
CA GLU A 254 -33.08 -33.25 45.59
C GLU A 254 -34.52 -33.40 46.17
N TYR A 255 -35.52 -33.02 45.37
CA TYR A 255 -36.92 -33.19 45.78
C TYR A 255 -37.29 -34.64 46.02
N VAL A 256 -36.89 -35.57 45.14
CA VAL A 256 -37.13 -37.02 45.32
C VAL A 256 -36.40 -37.55 46.55
N GLU A 257 -35.13 -37.17 46.80
CA GLU A 257 -34.37 -37.53 47.97
C GLU A 257 -35.05 -37.05 49.28
N GLN A 258 -35.50 -35.79 49.32
CA GLN A 258 -36.23 -35.23 50.43
C GLN A 258 -37.57 -36.00 50.70
N LEU A 259 -38.31 -36.27 49.62
CA LEU A 259 -39.56 -37.01 49.71
C LEU A 259 -39.33 -38.42 50.28
N MET A 260 -38.30 -39.10 49.77
CA MET A 260 -37.91 -40.44 50.27
C MET A 260 -37.46 -40.39 51.73
N HIS A 261 -36.74 -39.36 52.15
CA HIS A 261 -36.34 -39.21 53.56
C HIS A 261 -37.53 -38.94 54.47
N THR A 262 -38.49 -38.09 54.04
CA THR A 262 -39.72 -37.78 54.78
C THR A 262 -40.59 -39.04 54.91
N LEU A 263 -40.82 -39.76 53.78
CA LEU A 263 -41.55 -41.02 53.79
C LEU A 263 -40.93 -42.11 54.70
N ALA A 264 -39.59 -42.22 54.64
CA ALA A 264 -38.85 -43.16 55.50
C ALA A 264 -39.00 -42.79 56.98
N HIS A 265 -39.10 -41.50 57.31
CA HIS A 265 -39.27 -41.05 58.69
C HIS A 265 -40.71 -41.26 59.18
N GLU A 266 -41.73 -41.02 58.34
CA GLU A 266 -43.15 -41.22 58.66
C GLU A 266 -43.50 -42.75 58.77
N LEU A 267 -42.88 -43.59 57.93
CA LEU A 267 -43.08 -45.02 58.00
C LEU A 267 -42.40 -45.69 59.21
N LYS A 268 -41.36 -45.06 59.77
CA LYS A 268 -40.67 -45.53 60.99
C LYS A 268 -41.45 -45.22 62.27
N SER A 269 -42.33 -44.21 62.27
CA SER A 269 -43.10 -43.79 63.42
C SER A 269 -44.20 -44.79 63.86
N PRO A 270 -44.95 -45.48 62.97
CA PRO A 270 -46.00 -46.43 63.40
C PRO A 270 -45.43 -47.83 63.71
N ILE A 271 -44.17 -48.16 63.50
CA ILE A 271 -43.58 -49.50 63.78
C ILE A 271 -42.98 -49.58 65.20
N ALA A 272 -42.91 -48.49 65.93
CA ALA A 272 -42.34 -48.39 67.29
C ALA A 272 -43.42 -48.16 68.36
N ALA A 273 -44.75 -48.40 68.07
CA ALA A 273 -45.82 -48.40 69.04
C ALA A 273 -46.36 -49.83 69.39
#